data_328f000f2171b9d1b40f524ae31bb9ad
#
_entry.id   328f000f2171b9d1b40f524ae31bb9ad
#
_cell.length_a   1.000
_cell.length_b   1.000
_cell.length_c   1.000
_cell.angle_alpha   90.00
_cell.angle_beta   90.00
_cell.angle_gamma   90.00
#
_symmetry.space_group_name_H-M   'P 1'
#
loop_
_entity.id
_entity.type
_entity.pdbx_description
1 polymer ?
#
loop_
_entity_poly.entity_id
_entity_poly.type
_entity_poly.pdbx_seq_one_letter_code
_entity_poly.pdbx_strand_id
1 'polypeptide(L)'
;MKKELVIVLDFGGQYNQLVARRVRECNVYCEIYSYKTDIEKIKAMNPKGIILTGGPNSCYEPDSPTYSEELFKLGIPVLGLCYGAQLMSHVLGGKVERADVREYGKTEVIIDKKDSKVFEGVSETTTCWMSHFDYISKIAPGFEITAHTADCPVAAAENAAEKLYAIQFHPEVLHTVEGTKMINNFVKNVCECAGDWKMDAFVENTIAEIREKVGNGRVLLALSGGVDSSVAAGLLSKAIGKQLTCVFVDHGLLRKNEGDEVEAIFGPEGQFDLNFIRVNAQERYYNKLAGVTEPEAKRKIIGEEFIRIFEEEAKKIGTVEFLAQGTIYPDVVESGLGGESAVIKSHHNVGGLPDFVDFKEIIEPLRDLFKDEVRKAGLELGIPERLVFRQPFPGPGLGVRIIGEVTAEKVRIVQDADAIYREEIENAGLDKTIGQYFAALTNMRSVGVMGDERTYDYAVALRAVNTIDFMTAEAAEIPYEVLNKVMSRVINEVRGVNRIFYDLTSKPPGTIEFE
;
A
#
# COMPACT_ATOMS: atom_id res chain seq x y z
N MET A 1 -3.53 13.58 21.56
CA MET A 1 -2.98 14.90 21.08
C MET A 1 -3.72 15.27 19.81
N LYS A 2 -4.12 16.54 19.60
CA LYS A 2 -4.79 16.94 18.36
C LYS A 2 -3.75 16.89 17.24
N LYS A 3 -3.89 15.95 16.30
CA LYS A 3 -2.98 15.77 15.16
C LYS A 3 -3.02 17.04 14.29
N GLU A 4 -1.87 17.56 13.86
CA GLU A 4 -1.82 18.61 12.84
C GLU A 4 -2.23 18.00 11.50
N LEU A 5 -3.40 18.39 10.97
CA LEU A 5 -4.00 17.78 9.80
C LEU A 5 -3.73 18.60 8.54
N VAL A 6 -3.24 17.94 7.49
CA VAL A 6 -3.29 18.43 6.11
C VAL A 6 -4.34 17.62 5.35
N ILE A 7 -5.23 18.29 4.62
CA ILE A 7 -6.24 17.63 3.79
C ILE A 7 -5.75 17.53 2.36
N VAL A 8 -5.89 16.36 1.75
CA VAL A 8 -5.69 16.13 0.32
C VAL A 8 -7.07 15.96 -0.32
N LEU A 9 -7.48 16.91 -1.17
CA LEU A 9 -8.73 16.82 -1.93
C LEU A 9 -8.48 16.10 -3.25
N ASP A 10 -9.13 14.96 -3.42
CA ASP A 10 -9.01 14.09 -4.59
C ASP A 10 -9.99 14.51 -5.69
N PHE A 11 -9.44 14.90 -6.83
CA PHE A 11 -10.18 15.25 -8.05
C PHE A 11 -10.21 14.11 -9.09
N GLY A 12 -9.90 12.87 -8.68
CA GLY A 12 -9.91 11.68 -9.54
C GLY A 12 -8.60 11.42 -10.26
N GLY A 13 -7.51 12.04 -9.83
CA GLY A 13 -6.17 11.80 -10.37
C GLY A 13 -5.58 10.47 -9.90
N GLN A 14 -4.60 9.96 -10.65
CA GLN A 14 -3.94 8.68 -10.35
C GLN A 14 -3.01 8.74 -9.13
N TYR A 15 -2.55 9.94 -8.72
CA TYR A 15 -1.48 10.12 -7.73
C TYR A 15 -1.96 10.64 -6.37
N ASN A 16 -3.26 10.63 -6.08
CA ASN A 16 -3.82 11.14 -4.84
C ASN A 16 -3.21 10.49 -3.58
N GLN A 17 -3.10 9.16 -3.56
CA GLN A 17 -2.47 8.43 -2.46
C GLN A 17 -0.97 8.74 -2.36
N LEU A 18 -0.31 8.96 -3.50
CA LEU A 18 1.10 9.31 -3.52
C LEU A 18 1.36 10.72 -2.93
N VAL A 19 0.48 11.69 -3.24
CA VAL A 19 0.53 13.02 -2.61
C VAL A 19 0.43 12.90 -1.09
N ALA A 20 -0.58 12.17 -0.59
CA ALA A 20 -0.76 11.95 0.84
C ALA A 20 0.47 11.27 1.48
N ARG A 21 1.02 10.27 0.81
CA ARG A 21 2.24 9.57 1.26
C ARG A 21 3.44 10.51 1.37
N ARG A 22 3.64 11.42 0.39
CA ARG A 22 4.71 12.43 0.46
C ARG A 22 4.54 13.39 1.64
N VAL A 23 3.31 13.79 1.95
CA VAL A 23 3.02 14.61 3.15
C VAL A 23 3.41 13.84 4.43
N ARG A 24 3.04 12.53 4.51
CA ARG A 24 3.40 11.67 5.65
C ARG A 24 4.91 11.47 5.80
N GLU A 25 5.64 11.37 4.70
CA GLU A 25 7.11 11.30 4.69
C GLU A 25 7.76 12.57 5.29
N CYS A 26 7.05 13.70 5.27
CA CYS A 26 7.45 14.94 5.96
C CYS A 26 7.09 14.95 7.46
N ASN A 27 6.68 13.82 8.04
CA ASN A 27 6.18 13.67 9.41
C ASN A 27 4.94 14.54 9.70
N VAL A 28 4.05 14.72 8.74
CA VAL A 28 2.80 15.48 8.89
C VAL A 28 1.62 14.55 8.62
N TYR A 29 0.66 14.55 9.53
CA TYR A 29 -0.55 13.74 9.35
C TYR A 29 -1.43 14.31 8.24
N CYS A 30 -1.94 13.46 7.36
CA CYS A 30 -2.88 13.88 6.32
C CYS A 30 -3.96 12.85 6.07
N GLU A 31 -5.07 13.30 5.54
CA GLU A 31 -6.22 12.50 5.12
C GLU A 31 -6.65 12.89 3.71
N ILE A 32 -7.15 11.90 2.95
CA ILE A 32 -7.67 12.09 1.60
C ILE A 32 -9.20 12.19 1.68
N TYR A 33 -9.74 13.23 1.07
CA TYR A 33 -11.17 13.47 0.94
C TYR A 33 -11.56 13.70 -0.52
N SER A 34 -12.76 13.27 -0.89
CA SER A 34 -13.30 13.58 -2.22
C SER A 34 -13.48 15.09 -2.40
N TYR A 35 -13.30 15.59 -3.63
CA TYR A 35 -13.64 16.97 -4.00
C TYR A 35 -15.11 17.35 -3.72
N LYS A 36 -15.99 16.36 -3.49
CA LYS A 36 -17.40 16.56 -3.10
C LYS A 36 -17.60 16.84 -1.61
N THR A 37 -16.54 16.81 -0.82
CA THR A 37 -16.63 17.06 0.61
C THR A 37 -17.14 18.47 0.88
N ASP A 38 -18.14 18.57 1.74
CA ASP A 38 -18.75 19.84 2.11
C ASP A 38 -17.73 20.79 2.77
N ILE A 39 -17.80 22.07 2.42
CA ILE A 39 -16.86 23.08 2.92
C ILE A 39 -16.98 23.28 4.44
N GLU A 40 -18.18 23.13 5.01
CA GLU A 40 -18.39 23.25 6.45
C GLU A 40 -17.71 22.08 7.19
N LYS A 41 -17.66 20.90 6.57
CA LYS A 41 -16.89 19.78 7.10
C LYS A 41 -15.39 20.08 7.09
N ILE A 42 -14.86 20.66 6.00
CA ILE A 42 -13.47 21.10 5.91
C ILE A 42 -13.14 22.13 6.99
N LYS A 43 -14.01 23.14 7.18
CA LYS A 43 -13.87 24.14 8.24
C LYS A 43 -13.84 23.51 9.62
N ALA A 44 -14.75 22.56 9.89
CA ALA A 44 -14.86 21.89 11.18
C ALA A 44 -13.60 21.06 11.52
N MET A 45 -12.95 20.47 10.52
CA MET A 45 -11.69 19.75 10.69
C MET A 45 -10.52 20.67 11.02
N ASN A 46 -10.62 21.96 10.68
CA ASN A 46 -9.60 22.99 10.93
C ASN A 46 -8.18 22.56 10.50
N PRO A 47 -7.97 22.20 9.22
CA PRO A 47 -6.68 21.73 8.74
C PRO A 47 -5.64 22.84 8.70
N LYS A 48 -4.37 22.46 8.82
CA LYS A 48 -3.22 23.35 8.68
C LYS A 48 -2.94 23.72 7.22
N GLY A 49 -3.35 22.88 6.28
CA GLY A 49 -3.18 23.08 4.85
C GLY A 49 -4.08 22.18 4.03
N ILE A 50 -4.30 22.55 2.79
CA ILE A 50 -5.10 21.80 1.82
C ILE A 50 -4.27 21.61 0.55
N ILE A 51 -4.24 20.38 0.03
CA ILE A 51 -3.61 20.06 -1.26
C ILE A 51 -4.69 19.58 -2.22
N LEU A 52 -4.79 20.21 -3.39
CA LEU A 52 -5.67 19.79 -4.48
C LEU A 52 -4.89 18.93 -5.45
N THR A 53 -5.36 17.71 -5.71
CA THR A 53 -4.65 16.76 -6.56
C THR A 53 -4.83 17.01 -8.06
N GLY A 54 -4.16 16.23 -8.89
CA GLY A 54 -4.44 16.12 -10.31
C GLY A 54 -5.84 15.54 -10.58
N GLY A 55 -6.30 15.63 -11.81
CA GLY A 55 -7.57 15.10 -12.27
C GLY A 55 -7.54 14.76 -13.76
N PRO A 56 -8.48 13.92 -14.26
CA PRO A 56 -8.45 13.42 -15.63
C PRO A 56 -9.03 14.39 -16.68
N ASN A 57 -9.74 15.44 -16.26
CA ASN A 57 -10.53 16.31 -17.14
C ASN A 57 -9.91 17.71 -17.31
N SER A 58 -10.45 18.50 -18.22
CA SER A 58 -10.17 19.93 -18.31
C SER A 58 -11.05 20.71 -17.32
N CYS A 59 -10.45 21.56 -16.49
CA CYS A 59 -11.17 22.23 -15.36
C CYS A 59 -12.25 23.21 -15.80
N TYR A 60 -12.30 23.58 -17.09
CA TYR A 60 -13.31 24.47 -17.67
C TYR A 60 -14.49 23.72 -18.33
N GLU A 61 -14.46 22.38 -18.37
CA GLU A 61 -15.59 21.59 -18.89
C GLU A 61 -16.72 21.50 -17.86
N PRO A 62 -18.01 21.56 -18.30
CA PRO A 62 -19.16 21.66 -17.38
C PRO A 62 -19.29 20.50 -16.39
N ASP A 63 -18.88 19.28 -16.78
CA ASP A 63 -19.01 18.06 -15.97
C ASP A 63 -17.71 17.73 -15.20
N SER A 64 -16.73 18.62 -15.22
CA SER A 64 -15.46 18.40 -14.56
C SER A 64 -15.56 18.57 -13.04
N PRO A 65 -14.79 17.82 -12.27
CA PRO A 65 -14.68 18.01 -10.83
C PRO A 65 -14.32 19.46 -10.49
N THR A 66 -15.13 20.12 -9.68
CA THR A 66 -14.92 21.52 -9.30
C THR A 66 -15.08 21.74 -7.81
N TYR A 67 -14.61 22.88 -7.33
CA TYR A 67 -14.82 23.33 -5.96
C TYR A 67 -15.14 24.83 -5.91
N SER A 68 -15.84 25.26 -4.86
CA SER A 68 -16.24 26.65 -4.66
C SER A 68 -15.03 27.57 -4.41
N GLU A 69 -15.12 28.81 -4.91
CA GLU A 69 -14.15 29.88 -4.60
C GLU A 69 -13.97 30.12 -3.08
N GLU A 70 -14.98 29.77 -2.29
CA GLU A 70 -14.92 29.89 -0.82
C GLU A 70 -13.76 29.11 -0.20
N LEU A 71 -13.34 27.99 -0.81
CA LEU A 71 -12.22 27.20 -0.35
C LEU A 71 -10.93 28.03 -0.25
N PHE A 72 -10.70 28.87 -1.26
CA PHE A 72 -9.50 29.71 -1.36
C PHE A 72 -9.58 30.97 -0.46
N LYS A 73 -10.76 31.25 0.11
CA LYS A 73 -10.99 32.37 1.03
C LYS A 73 -10.99 31.97 2.52
N LEU A 74 -10.74 30.68 2.81
CA LEU A 74 -10.71 30.19 4.20
C LEU A 74 -9.51 30.70 5.02
N GLY A 75 -8.51 31.32 4.39
CA GLY A 75 -7.26 31.71 5.05
C GLY A 75 -6.35 30.52 5.39
N ILE A 76 -6.71 29.32 4.96
CA ILE A 76 -5.93 28.10 5.07
C ILE A 76 -4.99 28.00 3.86
N PRO A 77 -3.69 27.69 4.05
CA PRO A 77 -2.78 27.46 2.93
C PRO A 77 -3.29 26.41 1.95
N VAL A 78 -3.28 26.72 0.63
CA VAL A 78 -3.69 25.78 -0.42
C VAL A 78 -2.58 25.60 -1.44
N LEU A 79 -2.27 24.33 -1.77
CA LEU A 79 -1.39 23.93 -2.86
C LEU A 79 -2.19 23.17 -3.92
N GLY A 80 -2.29 23.71 -5.12
CA GLY A 80 -2.87 23.02 -6.27
C GLY A 80 -1.77 22.31 -7.08
N LEU A 81 -1.98 21.04 -7.41
CA LEU A 81 -1.09 20.23 -8.23
C LEU A 81 -1.78 19.86 -9.54
N CYS A 82 -1.14 20.14 -10.67
CA CYS A 82 -1.62 19.84 -12.02
C CYS A 82 -3.05 20.35 -12.23
N TYR A 83 -4.07 19.48 -12.27
CA TYR A 83 -5.47 19.87 -12.35
C TYR A 83 -5.89 20.83 -11.22
N GLY A 84 -5.44 20.58 -9.99
CA GLY A 84 -5.72 21.45 -8.84
C GLY A 84 -5.17 22.86 -9.00
N ALA A 85 -4.00 23.01 -9.63
CA ALA A 85 -3.41 24.31 -9.98
C ALA A 85 -4.25 25.05 -11.04
N GLN A 86 -4.68 24.31 -12.07
CA GLN A 86 -5.53 24.84 -13.14
C GLN A 86 -6.90 25.26 -12.60
N LEU A 87 -7.51 24.41 -11.77
CA LEU A 87 -8.80 24.71 -11.12
C LEU A 87 -8.72 25.97 -10.25
N MET A 88 -7.69 26.08 -9.41
CA MET A 88 -7.44 27.28 -8.60
C MET A 88 -7.34 28.53 -9.47
N SER A 89 -6.54 28.48 -10.54
CA SER A 89 -6.38 29.61 -11.46
C SER A 89 -7.70 29.95 -12.15
N HIS A 90 -8.43 28.96 -12.64
CA HIS A 90 -9.71 29.15 -13.32
C HIS A 90 -10.77 29.78 -12.41
N VAL A 91 -10.96 29.26 -11.22
CA VAL A 91 -11.96 29.75 -10.24
C VAL A 91 -11.65 31.16 -9.76
N LEU A 92 -10.37 31.52 -9.64
CA LEU A 92 -9.93 32.84 -9.19
C LEU A 92 -9.77 33.88 -10.31
N GLY A 93 -10.24 33.58 -11.52
CA GLY A 93 -10.31 34.53 -12.64
C GLY A 93 -9.07 34.54 -13.55
N GLY A 94 -8.24 33.54 -13.47
CA GLY A 94 -7.22 33.22 -14.46
C GLY A 94 -7.81 32.53 -15.69
N LYS A 95 -6.96 32.11 -16.63
CA LYS A 95 -7.37 31.41 -17.84
C LYS A 95 -6.58 30.13 -18.02
N VAL A 96 -7.28 29.04 -18.29
CA VAL A 96 -6.72 27.74 -18.63
C VAL A 96 -7.14 27.39 -20.05
N GLU A 97 -6.20 26.96 -20.86
CA GLU A 97 -6.42 26.65 -22.27
C GLU A 97 -5.70 25.35 -22.63
N ARG A 98 -6.17 24.74 -23.72
CA ARG A 98 -5.52 23.55 -24.28
C ARG A 98 -4.20 23.94 -24.91
N ALA A 99 -3.14 23.19 -24.59
CA ALA A 99 -1.82 23.42 -25.16
C ALA A 99 -1.74 22.93 -26.61
N ASP A 100 -1.06 23.69 -27.46
CA ASP A 100 -0.73 23.27 -28.83
C ASP A 100 0.29 22.12 -28.82
N VAL A 101 1.22 22.16 -27.89
CA VAL A 101 2.23 21.13 -27.63
C VAL A 101 1.97 20.50 -26.27
N ARG A 102 1.85 19.17 -26.26
CA ARG A 102 1.66 18.40 -25.01
C ARG A 102 2.99 18.23 -24.30
N GLU A 103 3.04 18.49 -23.01
CA GLU A 103 4.20 18.14 -22.21
C GLU A 103 3.94 16.83 -21.46
N TYR A 104 4.72 15.82 -21.80
CA TYR A 104 4.66 14.50 -21.19
C TYR A 104 6.07 13.99 -20.88
N GLY A 105 6.31 13.65 -19.61
CA GLY A 105 7.57 13.06 -19.21
C GLY A 105 8.47 13.98 -18.41
N LYS A 106 9.76 13.66 -18.40
CA LYS A 106 10.80 14.45 -17.71
C LYS A 106 11.06 15.75 -18.48
N THR A 107 10.86 16.85 -17.79
CA THR A 107 11.02 18.21 -18.34
C THR A 107 11.90 19.04 -17.42
N GLU A 108 12.75 19.88 -17.97
CA GLU A 108 13.53 20.85 -17.23
C GLU A 108 12.62 22.01 -16.79
N VAL A 109 12.60 22.33 -15.51
CA VAL A 109 11.90 23.48 -14.95
C VAL A 109 12.87 24.48 -14.38
N ILE A 110 12.64 25.75 -14.65
CA ILE A 110 13.43 26.88 -14.18
C ILE A 110 12.63 27.60 -13.10
N ILE A 111 13.25 27.75 -11.92
CA ILE A 111 12.67 28.47 -10.78
C ILE A 111 13.02 29.95 -10.91
N ASP A 112 12.00 30.76 -11.20
CA ASP A 112 12.15 32.22 -11.41
C ASP A 112 12.18 32.99 -10.10
N LYS A 113 11.44 32.52 -9.08
CA LYS A 113 11.30 33.18 -7.78
C LYS A 113 11.97 32.36 -6.68
N LYS A 114 13.21 32.69 -6.35
CA LYS A 114 14.03 31.96 -5.35
C LYS A 114 13.59 32.16 -3.91
N ASP A 115 12.86 33.22 -3.61
CA ASP A 115 12.30 33.54 -2.28
C ASP A 115 10.90 32.98 -2.06
N SER A 116 10.36 32.23 -3.03
CA SER A 116 9.14 31.45 -2.82
C SER A 116 9.35 30.40 -1.72
N LYS A 117 8.47 30.40 -0.71
CA LYS A 117 8.56 29.44 0.39
C LYS A 117 8.51 27.99 -0.06
N VAL A 118 7.79 27.67 -1.15
CA VAL A 118 7.69 26.32 -1.69
C VAL A 118 8.96 25.88 -2.39
N PHE A 119 9.71 26.83 -2.96
CA PHE A 119 10.97 26.55 -3.66
C PHE A 119 12.23 26.83 -2.84
N GLU A 120 12.09 27.05 -1.54
CA GLU A 120 13.23 27.29 -0.66
C GLU A 120 14.24 26.13 -0.74
N GLY A 121 15.50 26.46 -1.08
CA GLY A 121 16.58 25.47 -1.23
C GLY A 121 16.43 24.51 -2.42
N VAL A 122 15.47 24.72 -3.32
CA VAL A 122 15.37 24.03 -4.60
C VAL A 122 16.36 24.64 -5.58
N SER A 123 16.97 23.82 -6.42
CA SER A 123 17.92 24.27 -7.46
C SER A 123 17.22 25.19 -8.47
N GLU A 124 17.95 26.19 -8.98
CA GLU A 124 17.41 27.14 -9.98
C GLU A 124 16.87 26.42 -11.22
N THR A 125 17.53 25.34 -11.62
CA THR A 125 17.11 24.46 -12.68
C THR A 125 17.06 23.04 -12.16
N THR A 126 15.93 22.38 -12.33
CA THR A 126 15.74 20.98 -11.88
C THR A 126 14.85 20.21 -12.84
N THR A 127 14.74 18.89 -12.68
CA THR A 127 13.87 18.05 -13.50
C THR A 127 12.54 17.83 -12.81
N CYS A 128 11.45 18.05 -13.55
CA CYS A 128 10.10 17.74 -13.10
C CYS A 128 9.42 16.72 -14.04
N TRP A 129 8.31 16.15 -13.57
CA TRP A 129 7.43 15.29 -14.36
C TRP A 129 6.19 16.06 -14.78
N MET A 130 6.07 16.28 -16.09
CA MET A 130 4.90 16.87 -16.72
C MET A 130 3.95 15.78 -17.21
N SER A 131 2.66 16.00 -17.06
CA SER A 131 1.60 15.10 -17.54
C SER A 131 0.31 15.90 -17.72
N HIS A 132 0.25 16.78 -18.73
CA HIS A 132 -0.92 17.62 -18.94
C HIS A 132 -1.19 17.94 -20.41
N PHE A 133 -2.48 18.19 -20.72
CA PHE A 133 -2.96 18.68 -22.02
C PHE A 133 -3.30 20.16 -21.97
N ASP A 134 -3.67 20.65 -20.81
CA ASP A 134 -4.08 22.03 -20.56
C ASP A 134 -3.00 22.74 -19.74
N TYR A 135 -2.90 24.06 -19.90
CA TYR A 135 -1.97 24.89 -19.16
C TYR A 135 -2.62 26.20 -18.73
N ILE A 136 -2.05 26.84 -17.73
CA ILE A 136 -2.48 28.17 -17.28
C ILE A 136 -1.89 29.19 -18.28
N SER A 137 -2.74 29.72 -19.18
CA SER A 137 -2.35 30.71 -20.17
C SER A 137 -2.34 32.14 -19.61
N LYS A 138 -3.11 32.38 -18.53
CA LYS A 138 -3.13 33.63 -17.79
C LYS A 138 -3.32 33.36 -16.32
N ILE A 139 -2.38 33.85 -15.51
CA ILE A 139 -2.48 33.73 -14.05
C ILE A 139 -3.68 34.50 -13.49
N ALA A 140 -4.23 34.05 -12.36
CA ALA A 140 -5.28 34.72 -11.65
C ALA A 140 -4.79 36.06 -11.06
N PRO A 141 -5.68 37.04 -10.84
CA PRO A 141 -5.33 38.30 -10.18
C PRO A 141 -4.66 38.08 -8.83
N GLY A 142 -3.59 38.80 -8.56
CA GLY A 142 -2.82 38.70 -7.32
C GLY A 142 -1.77 37.59 -7.29
N PHE A 143 -1.72 36.74 -8.32
CA PHE A 143 -0.66 35.73 -8.46
C PHE A 143 0.56 36.30 -9.20
N GLU A 144 1.71 35.69 -8.93
CA GLU A 144 2.96 35.90 -9.68
C GLU A 144 3.52 34.54 -10.12
N ILE A 145 4.19 34.52 -11.28
CA ILE A 145 4.83 33.31 -11.82
C ILE A 145 6.09 33.04 -11.01
N THR A 146 6.27 31.80 -10.57
CA THR A 146 7.40 31.37 -9.75
C THR A 146 8.30 30.35 -10.44
N ALA A 147 7.82 29.69 -11.50
CA ALA A 147 8.60 28.79 -12.33
C ALA A 147 7.99 28.65 -13.73
N HIS A 148 8.84 28.32 -14.70
CA HIS A 148 8.44 28.03 -16.08
C HIS A 148 9.24 26.86 -16.68
N THR A 149 8.76 26.30 -17.80
CA THR A 149 9.51 25.41 -18.69
C THR A 149 9.62 26.04 -20.07
N ALA A 150 10.29 25.36 -21.01
CA ALA A 150 10.40 25.87 -22.38
C ALA A 150 9.02 26.03 -23.05
N ASP A 151 8.07 25.15 -22.76
CA ASP A 151 6.75 25.07 -23.40
C ASP A 151 5.59 25.47 -22.46
N CYS A 152 5.81 25.51 -21.14
CA CYS A 152 4.82 25.91 -20.15
C CYS A 152 5.25 27.21 -19.44
N PRO A 153 4.72 28.36 -19.84
CA PRO A 153 5.11 29.65 -19.26
C PRO A 153 4.70 29.82 -17.79
N VAL A 154 3.75 29.03 -17.29
CA VAL A 154 3.31 29.01 -15.90
C VAL A 154 3.42 27.58 -15.38
N ALA A 155 4.64 27.11 -15.14
CA ALA A 155 4.87 25.83 -14.49
C ALA A 155 4.60 25.90 -12.98
N ALA A 156 4.73 27.08 -12.37
CA ALA A 156 4.25 27.38 -11.02
C ALA A 156 3.92 28.85 -10.85
N ALA A 157 2.98 29.13 -9.94
CA ALA A 157 2.59 30.48 -9.57
C ALA A 157 2.15 30.53 -8.10
N GLU A 158 2.23 31.70 -7.47
CA GLU A 158 1.79 31.87 -6.09
C GLU A 158 1.11 33.21 -5.84
N ASN A 159 0.18 33.21 -4.89
CA ASN A 159 -0.29 34.41 -4.18
C ASN A 159 0.11 34.23 -2.71
N ALA A 160 1.32 34.66 -2.36
CA ALA A 160 1.88 34.46 -1.04
C ALA A 160 1.11 35.16 0.08
N ALA A 161 0.45 36.29 -0.23
CA ALA A 161 -0.39 37.02 0.73
C ALA A 161 -1.60 36.20 1.17
N GLU A 162 -2.23 35.48 0.24
CA GLU A 162 -3.39 34.62 0.50
C GLU A 162 -2.97 33.17 0.78
N LYS A 163 -1.68 32.86 0.80
CA LYS A 163 -1.10 31.51 0.99
C LYS A 163 -1.58 30.49 -0.06
N LEU A 164 -1.74 30.92 -1.31
CA LEU A 164 -2.18 30.09 -2.42
C LEU A 164 -1.00 29.79 -3.34
N TYR A 165 -0.78 28.51 -3.65
CA TYR A 165 0.35 28.01 -4.44
C TYR A 165 -0.17 27.07 -5.51
N ALA A 166 0.31 27.21 -6.73
CA ALA A 166 -0.06 26.41 -7.89
C ALA A 166 1.19 25.82 -8.55
N ILE A 167 1.21 24.51 -8.76
CA ILE A 167 2.29 23.78 -9.44
C ILE A 167 1.66 22.93 -10.54
N GLN A 168 2.07 23.15 -11.81
CA GLN A 168 1.53 22.44 -12.97
C GLN A 168 2.06 21.00 -13.07
N PHE A 169 3.28 20.75 -12.66
CA PHE A 169 3.90 19.43 -12.68
C PHE A 169 3.56 18.61 -11.41
N HIS A 170 4.07 17.38 -11.36
CA HIS A 170 3.81 16.42 -10.29
C HIS A 170 5.01 16.30 -9.33
N PRO A 171 5.06 17.07 -8.22
CA PRO A 171 6.15 16.97 -7.24
C PRO A 171 6.11 15.66 -6.44
N GLU A 172 4.99 14.97 -6.41
CA GLU A 172 4.79 13.72 -5.66
C GLU A 172 5.47 12.51 -6.28
N VAL A 173 5.75 12.54 -7.61
CA VAL A 173 6.36 11.40 -8.31
C VAL A 173 7.90 11.44 -8.23
N LEU A 174 8.52 10.25 -8.25
CA LEU A 174 10.00 10.11 -8.15
C LEU A 174 10.76 10.78 -9.29
N HIS A 175 10.13 10.97 -10.44
CA HIS A 175 10.74 11.62 -11.60
C HIS A 175 10.93 13.14 -11.43
N THR A 176 10.24 13.75 -10.47
CA THR A 176 10.50 15.12 -10.04
C THR A 176 11.58 15.10 -8.97
N VAL A 177 12.81 15.44 -9.35
CA VAL A 177 14.02 15.20 -8.54
C VAL A 177 13.95 15.83 -7.16
N GLU A 178 13.47 17.07 -7.06
CA GLU A 178 13.36 17.81 -5.78
C GLU A 178 11.90 17.93 -5.29
N GLY A 179 10.99 17.11 -5.82
CA GLY A 179 9.56 17.21 -5.53
C GLY A 179 9.21 17.01 -4.05
N THR A 180 9.87 16.05 -3.39
CA THR A 180 9.69 15.84 -1.94
C THR A 180 10.08 17.07 -1.13
N LYS A 181 11.14 17.81 -1.54
CA LYS A 181 11.55 19.06 -0.91
C LYS A 181 10.47 20.15 -1.06
N MET A 182 9.87 20.27 -2.25
CA MET A 182 8.78 21.21 -2.53
C MET A 182 7.56 20.94 -1.66
N ILE A 183 7.14 19.68 -1.52
CA ILE A 183 6.04 19.29 -0.63
C ILE A 183 6.41 19.54 0.83
N ASN A 184 7.62 19.18 1.25
CA ASN A 184 8.10 19.47 2.61
C ASN A 184 8.07 20.97 2.91
N ASN A 185 8.52 21.81 1.97
CA ASN A 185 8.48 23.26 2.12
C ASN A 185 7.05 23.78 2.27
N PHE A 186 6.10 23.25 1.48
CA PHE A 186 4.70 23.63 1.65
C PHE A 186 4.19 23.28 3.05
N VAL A 187 4.35 22.04 3.51
CA VAL A 187 3.79 21.63 4.80
C VAL A 187 4.54 22.23 6.00
N LYS A 188 5.85 22.52 5.88
CA LYS A 188 6.66 23.07 6.96
C LYS A 188 6.72 24.59 6.97
N ASN A 189 7.02 25.21 5.82
CA ASN A 189 7.29 26.64 5.75
C ASN A 189 6.03 27.46 5.49
N VAL A 190 5.03 26.88 4.78
CA VAL A 190 3.77 27.56 4.47
C VAL A 190 2.68 27.20 5.47
N CYS A 191 2.44 25.91 5.72
CA CYS A 191 1.43 25.42 6.67
C CYS A 191 1.92 25.48 8.13
N GLU A 192 3.22 25.68 8.37
CA GLU A 192 3.83 25.78 9.70
C GLU A 192 3.56 24.52 10.56
N CYS A 193 3.56 23.34 9.93
CA CYS A 193 3.41 22.08 10.64
C CYS A 193 4.71 21.72 11.39
N ALA A 194 4.59 21.35 12.67
CA ALA A 194 5.73 20.97 13.51
C ALA A 194 6.40 19.65 13.06
N GLY A 195 5.63 18.74 12.48
CA GLY A 195 6.13 17.41 12.07
C GLY A 195 6.20 16.44 13.23
N ASP A 196 5.11 16.34 13.93
CA ASP A 196 4.93 15.51 15.12
C ASP A 196 4.36 14.12 14.81
N TRP A 197 4.04 13.84 13.55
CA TRP A 197 3.60 12.52 13.11
C TRP A 197 4.78 11.56 13.03
N LYS A 198 5.08 10.92 14.17
CA LYS A 198 6.18 9.95 14.34
C LYS A 198 5.64 8.61 14.83
N MET A 199 6.28 7.52 14.42
CA MET A 199 5.75 6.19 14.70
C MET A 199 5.94 5.74 16.16
N ASP A 200 6.96 6.20 16.86
CA ASP A 200 7.12 6.01 18.30
C ASP A 200 5.91 6.60 19.07
N ALA A 201 5.61 7.87 18.82
CA ALA A 201 4.45 8.55 19.42
C ALA A 201 3.12 7.90 18.99
N PHE A 202 3.00 7.48 17.74
CA PHE A 202 1.82 6.76 17.26
C PHE A 202 1.61 5.46 18.04
N VAL A 203 2.65 4.65 18.21
CA VAL A 203 2.60 3.38 18.94
C VAL A 203 2.15 3.59 20.39
N GLU A 204 2.75 4.56 21.09
CA GLU A 204 2.40 4.88 22.47
C GLU A 204 0.94 5.34 22.61
N ASN A 205 0.50 6.25 21.76
CA ASN A 205 -0.87 6.77 21.79
C ASN A 205 -1.89 5.68 21.46
N THR A 206 -1.64 4.88 20.40
CA THR A 206 -2.54 3.80 20.00
C THR A 206 -2.67 2.73 21.09
N ILE A 207 -1.59 2.39 21.79
CA ILE A 207 -1.63 1.48 22.94
C ILE A 207 -2.52 2.05 24.05
N ALA A 208 -2.43 3.35 24.34
CA ALA A 208 -3.27 3.99 25.36
C ALA A 208 -4.76 3.99 24.96
N GLU A 209 -5.05 4.36 23.71
CA GLU A 209 -6.42 4.34 23.15
C GLU A 209 -7.04 2.94 23.17
N ILE A 210 -6.28 1.90 22.80
CA ILE A 210 -6.75 0.51 22.84
C ILE A 210 -7.07 0.10 24.29
N ARG A 211 -6.21 0.44 25.25
CA ARG A 211 -6.46 0.13 26.67
C ARG A 211 -7.74 0.76 27.19
N GLU A 212 -7.96 2.02 26.89
CA GLU A 212 -9.17 2.74 27.29
C GLU A 212 -10.42 2.13 26.64
N LYS A 213 -10.37 1.84 25.34
CA LYS A 213 -11.47 1.30 24.56
C LYS A 213 -11.86 -0.12 24.98
N VAL A 214 -10.89 -0.99 25.18
CA VAL A 214 -11.11 -2.40 25.51
C VAL A 214 -11.46 -2.58 26.99
N GLY A 215 -10.86 -1.82 27.89
CA GLY A 215 -11.04 -1.98 29.33
C GLY A 215 -10.76 -3.42 29.79
N ASN A 216 -11.77 -4.09 30.32
CA ASN A 216 -11.68 -5.49 30.77
C ASN A 216 -12.19 -6.49 29.71
N GLY A 217 -12.53 -6.04 28.50
CA GLY A 217 -13.05 -6.86 27.42
C GLY A 217 -11.99 -7.77 26.80
N ARG A 218 -12.42 -8.72 25.98
CA ARG A 218 -11.57 -9.66 25.26
C ARG A 218 -11.59 -9.34 23.78
N VAL A 219 -10.43 -9.47 23.14
CA VAL A 219 -10.21 -9.15 21.73
C VAL A 219 -9.81 -10.42 21.00
N LEU A 220 -10.41 -10.65 19.83
CA LEU A 220 -10.05 -11.72 18.90
C LEU A 220 -9.41 -11.12 17.64
N LEU A 221 -8.31 -11.69 17.20
CA LEU A 221 -7.60 -11.29 15.97
C LEU A 221 -7.34 -12.51 15.11
N ALA A 222 -7.70 -12.44 13.83
CA ALA A 222 -7.23 -13.38 12.83
C ALA A 222 -5.80 -13.00 12.41
N LEU A 223 -4.82 -13.80 12.83
CA LEU A 223 -3.41 -13.59 12.51
C LEU A 223 -3.07 -14.36 11.23
N SER A 224 -2.92 -13.63 10.10
CA SER A 224 -2.62 -14.24 8.81
C SER A 224 -1.12 -14.54 8.58
N GLY A 225 -0.24 -14.07 9.46
CA GLY A 225 1.21 -14.08 9.25
C GLY A 225 1.72 -12.95 8.34
N GLY A 226 0.83 -12.15 7.75
CA GLY A 226 1.19 -10.94 7.03
C GLY A 226 1.66 -9.81 7.96
N VAL A 227 2.33 -8.82 7.39
CA VAL A 227 2.91 -7.69 8.16
C VAL A 227 1.83 -6.96 8.96
N ASP A 228 0.68 -6.65 8.35
CA ASP A 228 -0.35 -5.82 8.97
C ASP A 228 -0.99 -6.52 10.19
N SER A 229 -1.40 -7.78 10.02
CA SER A 229 -1.95 -8.56 11.14
C SER A 229 -0.92 -8.77 12.26
N SER A 230 0.35 -8.90 11.91
CA SER A 230 1.45 -9.04 12.88
C SER A 230 1.71 -7.76 13.67
N VAL A 231 1.67 -6.61 13.01
CA VAL A 231 1.81 -5.31 13.69
C VAL A 231 0.60 -5.00 14.56
N ALA A 232 -0.61 -5.31 14.08
CA ALA A 232 -1.83 -5.23 14.88
C ALA A 232 -1.75 -6.12 16.14
N ALA A 233 -1.29 -7.38 15.99
CA ALA A 233 -1.07 -8.27 17.12
C ALA A 233 -0.05 -7.72 18.13
N GLY A 234 1.04 -7.14 17.67
CA GLY A 234 2.05 -6.51 18.51
C GLY A 234 1.52 -5.32 19.32
N LEU A 235 0.76 -4.41 18.67
CA LEU A 235 0.10 -3.28 19.32
C LEU A 235 -0.89 -3.74 20.40
N LEU A 236 -1.78 -4.66 20.03
CA LEU A 236 -2.80 -5.20 20.92
C LEU A 236 -2.16 -5.96 22.09
N SER A 237 -1.14 -6.78 21.84
CA SER A 237 -0.42 -7.49 22.91
C SER A 237 0.18 -6.52 23.93
N LYS A 238 0.86 -5.45 23.48
CA LYS A 238 1.41 -4.42 24.39
C LYS A 238 0.33 -3.62 25.12
N ALA A 239 -0.84 -3.47 24.51
CA ALA A 239 -1.95 -2.75 25.13
C ALA A 239 -2.68 -3.58 26.19
N ILE A 240 -3.06 -4.82 25.89
CA ILE A 240 -4.02 -5.60 26.67
C ILE A 240 -3.55 -7.03 27.05
N GLY A 241 -2.35 -7.42 26.62
CA GLY A 241 -1.76 -8.72 27.02
C GLY A 241 -2.68 -9.91 26.72
N LYS A 242 -2.89 -10.77 27.69
CA LYS A 242 -3.71 -12.00 27.59
C LYS A 242 -5.21 -11.77 27.36
N GLN A 243 -5.71 -10.54 27.31
CA GLN A 243 -7.06 -10.27 26.84
C GLN A 243 -7.15 -10.46 25.31
N LEU A 244 -6.01 -10.45 24.60
CA LEU A 244 -5.90 -10.75 23.18
C LEU A 244 -5.79 -12.25 22.94
N THR A 245 -6.62 -12.78 22.05
CA THR A 245 -6.48 -14.11 21.45
C THR A 245 -6.25 -13.97 19.95
N CYS A 246 -5.12 -14.50 19.48
CA CYS A 246 -4.78 -14.57 18.06
C CYS A 246 -5.04 -15.99 17.54
N VAL A 247 -5.84 -16.12 16.48
CA VAL A 247 -6.06 -17.38 15.78
C VAL A 247 -5.26 -17.35 14.47
N PHE A 248 -4.31 -18.25 14.34
CA PHE A 248 -3.50 -18.47 13.16
C PHE A 248 -3.93 -19.76 12.47
N VAL A 249 -4.42 -19.65 11.24
CA VAL A 249 -4.86 -20.81 10.44
C VAL A 249 -3.72 -21.24 9.52
N ASP A 250 -3.12 -22.40 9.84
CA ASP A 250 -2.16 -23.05 8.96
C ASP A 250 -2.91 -23.90 7.92
N HIS A 251 -3.20 -23.28 6.80
CA HIS A 251 -3.96 -23.88 5.71
C HIS A 251 -3.11 -24.72 4.74
N GLY A 252 -1.81 -24.88 5.02
CA GLY A 252 -0.90 -25.66 4.17
C GLY A 252 -0.46 -24.95 2.88
N LEU A 253 -0.98 -23.76 2.58
CA LEU A 253 -0.62 -22.96 1.39
C LEU A 253 0.32 -21.80 1.74
N LEU A 254 0.95 -21.87 2.91
CA LEU A 254 1.96 -20.91 3.38
C LEU A 254 3.31 -21.18 2.71
N ARG A 255 4.21 -20.20 2.74
CA ARG A 255 5.61 -20.41 2.39
C ARG A 255 6.25 -21.46 3.31
N LYS A 256 7.36 -22.02 2.87
CA LYS A 256 8.13 -22.96 3.67
C LYS A 256 8.47 -22.37 5.04
N ASN A 257 8.16 -23.09 6.11
CA ASN A 257 8.41 -22.76 7.52
C ASN A 257 7.69 -21.50 8.03
N GLU A 258 6.83 -20.86 7.24
CA GLU A 258 6.19 -19.60 7.61
C GLU A 258 5.32 -19.72 8.88
N GLY A 259 4.57 -20.83 9.02
CA GLY A 259 3.77 -21.09 10.21
C GLY A 259 4.61 -21.18 11.48
N ASP A 260 5.77 -21.85 11.40
CA ASP A 260 6.69 -22.01 12.52
C ASP A 260 7.37 -20.68 12.89
N GLU A 261 7.68 -19.86 11.90
CA GLU A 261 8.20 -18.49 12.13
C GLU A 261 7.20 -17.59 12.85
N VAL A 262 5.91 -17.66 12.48
CA VAL A 262 4.85 -16.90 13.14
C VAL A 262 4.66 -17.39 14.59
N GLU A 263 4.63 -18.70 14.81
CA GLU A 263 4.52 -19.29 16.14
C GLU A 263 5.73 -18.97 17.03
N ALA A 264 6.94 -18.94 16.48
CA ALA A 264 8.15 -18.54 17.21
C ALA A 264 8.11 -17.10 17.73
N ILE A 265 7.32 -16.22 17.07
CA ILE A 265 7.21 -14.80 17.46
C ILE A 265 6.00 -14.57 18.40
N PHE A 266 4.85 -15.14 18.07
CA PHE A 266 3.57 -14.88 18.74
C PHE A 266 3.08 -16.05 19.62
N GLY A 267 3.69 -17.21 19.52
CA GLY A 267 3.36 -18.40 20.30
C GLY A 267 3.76 -18.30 21.78
N PRO A 268 3.55 -19.38 22.55
CA PRO A 268 3.83 -19.39 23.99
C PRO A 268 5.28 -19.09 24.39
N GLU A 269 6.23 -19.45 23.55
CA GLU A 269 7.66 -19.17 23.72
C GLU A 269 8.10 -17.84 23.08
N GLY A 270 7.16 -17.13 22.44
CA GLY A 270 7.42 -15.90 21.70
C GLY A 270 7.56 -14.67 22.61
N GLN A 271 7.89 -13.56 22.00
CA GLN A 271 8.17 -12.30 22.70
C GLN A 271 6.92 -11.48 23.09
N PHE A 272 5.74 -11.87 22.59
CA PHE A 272 4.50 -11.14 22.82
C PHE A 272 3.59 -11.85 23.81
N ASP A 273 3.09 -11.13 24.82
CA ASP A 273 2.15 -11.64 25.81
C ASP A 273 0.72 -11.63 25.24
N LEU A 274 0.29 -12.77 24.68
CA LEU A 274 -1.06 -12.97 24.12
C LEU A 274 -1.44 -14.46 24.17
N ASN A 275 -2.70 -14.79 23.91
CA ASN A 275 -3.12 -16.17 23.68
C ASN A 275 -2.98 -16.48 22.19
N PHE A 276 -2.21 -17.50 21.85
CA PHE A 276 -1.98 -17.92 20.46
C PHE A 276 -2.58 -19.30 20.22
N ILE A 277 -3.40 -19.40 19.17
CA ILE A 277 -4.02 -20.65 18.71
C ILE A 277 -3.59 -20.88 17.27
N ARG A 278 -2.80 -21.94 17.04
CA ARG A 278 -2.49 -22.42 15.69
C ARG A 278 -3.44 -23.55 15.34
N VAL A 279 -4.20 -23.37 14.28
CA VAL A 279 -5.11 -24.38 13.76
C VAL A 279 -4.47 -25.03 12.54
N ASN A 280 -4.09 -26.31 12.66
CA ASN A 280 -3.64 -27.07 11.50
C ASN A 280 -4.85 -27.51 10.67
N ALA A 281 -5.05 -26.85 9.54
CA ALA A 281 -6.16 -27.08 8.62
C ALA A 281 -5.73 -27.63 7.24
N GLN A 282 -4.44 -27.99 7.07
CA GLN A 282 -3.84 -28.34 5.77
C GLN A 282 -4.64 -29.41 5.02
N GLU A 283 -4.96 -30.52 5.69
CA GLU A 283 -5.70 -31.62 5.09
C GLU A 283 -7.11 -31.20 4.65
N ARG A 284 -7.76 -30.34 5.45
CA ARG A 284 -9.09 -29.79 5.15
C ARG A 284 -9.08 -28.94 3.87
N TYR A 285 -8.06 -28.11 3.69
CA TYR A 285 -7.89 -27.29 2.48
C TYR A 285 -7.56 -28.16 1.26
N TYR A 286 -6.65 -29.11 1.37
CA TYR A 286 -6.34 -30.01 0.25
C TYR A 286 -7.56 -30.81 -0.21
N ASN A 287 -8.38 -31.29 0.72
CA ASN A 287 -9.62 -32.00 0.38
C ASN A 287 -10.64 -31.09 -0.32
N LYS A 288 -10.74 -29.82 0.06
CA LYS A 288 -11.64 -28.84 -0.58
C LYS A 288 -11.16 -28.39 -1.95
N LEU A 289 -9.87 -28.36 -2.18
CA LEU A 289 -9.25 -27.94 -3.44
C LEU A 289 -9.05 -29.09 -4.42
N ALA A 290 -9.32 -30.33 -4.03
CA ALA A 290 -9.17 -31.49 -4.89
C ALA A 290 -10.05 -31.35 -6.16
N GLY A 291 -9.41 -31.46 -7.34
CA GLY A 291 -10.07 -31.31 -8.64
C GLY A 291 -10.41 -29.87 -9.04
N VAL A 292 -10.12 -28.87 -8.20
CA VAL A 292 -10.41 -27.46 -8.49
C VAL A 292 -9.24 -26.85 -9.27
N THR A 293 -9.49 -26.41 -10.49
CA THR A 293 -8.47 -25.86 -11.40
C THR A 293 -8.71 -24.41 -11.79
N GLU A 294 -9.90 -23.89 -11.56
CA GLU A 294 -10.29 -22.54 -11.95
C GLU A 294 -9.84 -21.55 -10.86
N PRO A 295 -9.09 -20.48 -11.21
CA PRO A 295 -8.46 -19.57 -10.26
C PRO A 295 -9.42 -18.90 -9.27
N GLU A 296 -10.56 -18.40 -9.76
CA GLU A 296 -11.52 -17.70 -8.91
C GLU A 296 -12.23 -18.68 -7.95
N ALA A 297 -12.49 -19.92 -8.40
CA ALA A 297 -13.03 -20.96 -7.53
C ALA A 297 -12.05 -21.32 -6.39
N LYS A 298 -10.75 -21.41 -6.69
CA LYS A 298 -9.72 -21.62 -5.66
C LYS A 298 -9.71 -20.48 -4.64
N ARG A 299 -9.70 -19.23 -5.08
CA ARG A 299 -9.73 -18.04 -4.21
C ARG A 299 -10.95 -18.05 -3.28
N LYS A 300 -12.11 -18.34 -3.84
CA LYS A 300 -13.37 -18.41 -3.09
C LYS A 300 -13.36 -19.51 -2.03
N ILE A 301 -12.95 -20.73 -2.39
CA ILE A 301 -12.86 -21.86 -1.45
C ILE A 301 -11.89 -21.54 -0.31
N ILE A 302 -10.70 -20.99 -0.63
CA ILE A 302 -9.68 -20.67 0.36
C ILE A 302 -10.20 -19.61 1.34
N GLY A 303 -10.83 -18.56 0.82
CA GLY A 303 -11.40 -17.50 1.65
C GLY A 303 -12.56 -17.97 2.53
N GLU A 304 -13.53 -18.68 1.96
CA GLU A 304 -14.68 -19.21 2.71
C GLU A 304 -14.24 -20.18 3.82
N GLU A 305 -13.27 -21.05 3.54
CA GLU A 305 -12.81 -22.03 4.50
C GLU A 305 -12.04 -21.38 5.66
N PHE A 306 -11.27 -20.33 5.37
CA PHE A 306 -10.62 -19.52 6.41
C PHE A 306 -11.64 -18.95 7.39
N ILE A 307 -12.72 -18.37 6.88
CA ILE A 307 -13.78 -17.80 7.69
C ILE A 307 -14.42 -18.86 8.57
N ARG A 308 -14.78 -20.03 8.00
CA ARG A 308 -15.40 -21.13 8.74
C ARG A 308 -14.53 -21.63 9.89
N ILE A 309 -13.24 -21.80 9.65
CA ILE A 309 -12.29 -22.24 10.70
C ILE A 309 -12.19 -21.18 11.79
N PHE A 310 -12.08 -19.91 11.38
CA PHE A 310 -12.04 -18.81 12.34
C PHE A 310 -13.29 -18.74 13.21
N GLU A 311 -14.47 -18.96 12.64
CA GLU A 311 -15.73 -19.04 13.34
C GLU A 311 -15.79 -20.23 14.32
N GLU A 312 -15.33 -21.40 13.90
CA GLU A 312 -15.27 -22.58 14.74
C GLU A 312 -14.38 -22.35 15.99
N GLU A 313 -13.24 -21.70 15.79
CA GLU A 313 -12.34 -21.34 16.90
C GLU A 313 -12.92 -20.24 17.79
N ALA A 314 -13.53 -19.21 17.21
CA ALA A 314 -14.21 -18.15 17.98
C ALA A 314 -15.28 -18.72 18.92
N LYS A 315 -16.07 -19.71 18.47
CA LYS A 315 -17.06 -20.40 19.31
C LYS A 315 -16.44 -21.16 20.50
N LYS A 316 -15.27 -21.78 20.28
CA LYS A 316 -14.56 -22.49 21.36
C LYS A 316 -14.00 -21.55 22.43
N ILE A 317 -13.56 -20.35 21.98
CA ILE A 317 -13.02 -19.31 22.86
C ILE A 317 -14.11 -18.74 23.77
N GLY A 318 -15.37 -18.74 23.34
CA GLY A 318 -16.52 -18.21 24.08
C GLY A 318 -16.72 -16.72 23.85
N THR A 319 -17.25 -16.01 24.85
CA THR A 319 -17.60 -14.58 24.71
C THR A 319 -16.35 -13.73 24.44
N VAL A 320 -16.39 -13.00 23.32
CA VAL A 320 -15.37 -12.03 22.91
C VAL A 320 -16.10 -10.76 22.49
N GLU A 321 -15.75 -9.64 23.10
CA GLU A 321 -16.45 -8.38 22.88
C GLU A 321 -15.96 -7.61 21.66
N PHE A 322 -14.70 -7.81 21.25
CA PHE A 322 -14.09 -7.06 20.15
C PHE A 322 -13.42 -7.97 19.13
N LEU A 323 -13.61 -7.64 17.86
CA LEU A 323 -12.84 -8.19 16.75
C LEU A 323 -11.77 -7.18 16.36
N ALA A 324 -10.52 -7.61 16.17
CA ALA A 324 -9.47 -6.76 15.65
C ALA A 324 -9.14 -7.11 14.19
N GLN A 325 -8.82 -6.09 13.40
CA GLN A 325 -8.45 -6.22 11.98
C GLN A 325 -7.19 -5.40 11.67
N GLY A 326 -6.39 -5.89 10.75
CA GLY A 326 -5.18 -5.22 10.26
C GLY A 326 -5.44 -4.28 9.08
N THR A 327 -6.61 -3.65 9.00
CA THR A 327 -6.96 -2.66 7.98
C THR A 327 -5.98 -1.51 7.99
N ILE A 328 -5.48 -1.09 6.84
CA ILE A 328 -4.55 0.03 6.67
C ILE A 328 -5.21 1.17 5.86
N TYR A 329 -4.57 2.35 5.85
CA TYR A 329 -5.16 3.54 5.25
C TYR A 329 -5.52 3.41 3.76
N PRO A 330 -4.73 2.80 2.88
CA PRO A 330 -5.12 2.53 1.50
C PRO A 330 -6.42 1.74 1.37
N ASP A 331 -6.65 0.72 2.20
CA ASP A 331 -7.89 -0.08 2.19
C ASP A 331 -9.12 0.79 2.50
N VAL A 332 -8.94 1.76 3.42
CA VAL A 332 -9.99 2.72 3.78
C VAL A 332 -10.32 3.64 2.62
N VAL A 333 -9.31 4.14 1.90
CA VAL A 333 -9.49 5.03 0.75
C VAL A 333 -10.17 4.29 -0.42
N GLU A 334 -9.71 3.10 -0.75
CA GLU A 334 -10.25 2.27 -1.84
C GLU A 334 -11.71 1.85 -1.61
N SER A 335 -12.07 1.60 -0.37
CA SER A 335 -13.47 1.29 -0.01
C SER A 335 -14.42 2.49 -0.10
N GLY A 336 -13.94 3.67 -0.47
CA GLY A 336 -14.73 4.91 -0.54
C GLY A 336 -15.12 5.47 0.83
N LEU A 337 -14.44 5.04 1.88
CA LEU A 337 -14.79 5.25 3.28
C LEU A 337 -14.02 6.39 3.96
N GLY A 338 -13.47 7.30 3.20
CA GLY A 338 -13.07 8.61 3.73
C GLY A 338 -14.30 9.40 4.19
N GLY A 339 -14.81 9.13 5.40
CA GLY A 339 -15.99 9.77 5.96
C GLY A 339 -16.94 8.78 6.65
N GLU A 340 -18.00 9.26 7.31
CA GLU A 340 -18.95 8.54 8.18
C GLU A 340 -19.57 7.22 7.65
N SER A 341 -19.41 6.90 6.37
CA SER A 341 -19.82 5.62 5.78
C SER A 341 -18.93 4.42 6.19
N ALA A 342 -17.82 4.67 6.86
CA ALA A 342 -16.82 3.67 7.24
C ALA A 342 -17.38 2.60 8.19
N VAL A 343 -18.33 2.94 9.04
CA VAL A 343 -18.87 2.04 10.07
C VAL A 343 -19.75 0.95 9.47
N ILE A 344 -20.42 1.21 8.35
CA ILE A 344 -21.42 0.27 7.79
C ILE A 344 -20.80 -0.72 6.79
N LYS A 345 -19.68 -0.37 6.12
CA LYS A 345 -19.03 -1.23 5.11
C LYS A 345 -17.79 -1.99 5.61
N SER A 346 -17.25 -1.69 6.79
CA SER A 346 -16.23 -2.52 7.44
C SER A 346 -16.71 -3.97 7.68
N HIS A 347 -18.03 -4.18 7.69
CA HIS A 347 -18.64 -5.51 7.67
C HIS A 347 -18.49 -6.26 6.33
N HIS A 348 -18.05 -5.60 5.24
CA HIS A 348 -17.94 -6.20 3.91
C HIS A 348 -16.50 -6.49 3.45
N ASN A 349 -15.47 -5.94 4.09
CA ASN A 349 -14.07 -6.23 3.75
C ASN A 349 -13.54 -7.55 4.34
N VAL A 350 -14.22 -8.11 5.33
CA VAL A 350 -14.10 -9.53 5.66
C VAL A 350 -15.35 -10.17 5.05
N GLY A 351 -15.24 -10.66 3.85
CA GLY A 351 -16.32 -11.42 3.21
C GLY A 351 -16.78 -12.53 4.15
N GLY A 352 -17.88 -12.30 4.91
CA GLY A 352 -18.41 -13.20 5.90
C GLY A 352 -17.84 -13.03 7.31
N LEU A 353 -18.13 -11.90 7.98
CA LEU A 353 -18.12 -11.90 9.44
C LEU A 353 -19.16 -12.94 9.93
N PRO A 354 -18.84 -13.69 10.99
CA PRO A 354 -19.78 -14.68 11.53
C PRO A 354 -21.09 -14.02 11.93
N ASP A 355 -22.19 -14.43 11.33
CA ASP A 355 -23.54 -13.93 11.63
C ASP A 355 -24.00 -14.18 13.08
N PHE A 356 -23.18 -14.86 13.89
CA PHE A 356 -23.54 -15.31 15.24
C PHE A 356 -22.56 -14.92 16.34
N VAL A 357 -21.54 -14.09 16.06
CA VAL A 357 -20.73 -13.46 17.12
C VAL A 357 -21.08 -11.98 17.15
N ASP A 358 -21.82 -11.58 18.18
CA ASP A 358 -22.21 -10.19 18.42
C ASP A 358 -21.01 -9.44 19.03
N PHE A 359 -20.09 -9.02 18.15
CA PHE A 359 -19.00 -8.14 18.57
C PHE A 359 -19.55 -6.76 18.88
N LYS A 360 -19.16 -6.21 20.01
CA LYS A 360 -19.51 -4.85 20.41
C LYS A 360 -18.95 -3.82 19.43
N GLU A 361 -17.72 -4.05 18.97
CA GLU A 361 -17.04 -3.15 18.06
C GLU A 361 -15.84 -3.82 17.36
N ILE A 362 -15.43 -3.28 16.20
CA ILE A 362 -14.21 -3.66 15.50
C ILE A 362 -13.10 -2.70 15.89
N ILE A 363 -11.91 -3.23 16.17
CA ILE A 363 -10.69 -2.47 16.49
C ILE A 363 -9.76 -2.54 15.27
N GLU A 364 -9.46 -1.40 14.67
CA GLU A 364 -8.58 -1.28 13.51
C GLU A 364 -7.37 -0.39 13.86
N PRO A 365 -6.36 -0.92 14.56
CA PRO A 365 -5.28 -0.11 15.12
C PRO A 365 -4.36 0.53 14.07
N LEU A 366 -4.40 0.05 12.82
CA LEU A 366 -3.54 0.50 11.73
C LEU A 366 -4.27 1.33 10.68
N ARG A 367 -5.56 1.63 10.92
CA ARG A 367 -6.46 2.29 9.97
C ARG A 367 -5.91 3.61 9.40
N ASP A 368 -5.12 4.32 10.18
CA ASP A 368 -4.55 5.61 9.82
C ASP A 368 -3.17 5.50 9.14
N LEU A 369 -2.60 4.31 8.99
CA LEU A 369 -1.24 4.10 8.52
C LEU A 369 -1.15 3.66 7.06
N PHE A 370 -0.18 4.23 6.33
CA PHE A 370 0.30 3.63 5.08
C PHE A 370 1.19 2.42 5.36
N LYS A 371 1.41 1.59 4.35
CA LYS A 371 2.19 0.34 4.48
C LYS A 371 3.61 0.52 5.01
N ASP A 372 4.29 1.58 4.60
CA ASP A 372 5.63 1.92 5.10
C ASP A 372 5.63 2.41 6.55
N GLU A 373 4.56 3.11 6.97
CA GLU A 373 4.35 3.50 8.36
C GLU A 373 4.05 2.27 9.24
N VAL A 374 3.24 1.31 8.74
CA VAL A 374 3.01 0.03 9.42
C VAL A 374 4.32 -0.71 9.67
N ARG A 375 5.22 -0.76 8.69
CA ARG A 375 6.54 -1.37 8.85
C ARG A 375 7.37 -0.66 9.92
N LYS A 376 7.40 0.66 9.91
CA LYS A 376 8.11 1.44 10.94
C LYS A 376 7.52 1.19 12.33
N ALA A 377 6.19 1.19 12.48
CA ALA A 377 5.53 0.84 13.73
C ALA A 377 5.86 -0.59 14.18
N GLY A 378 5.97 -1.53 13.25
CA GLY A 378 6.40 -2.90 13.53
C GLY A 378 7.82 -2.98 14.12
N LEU A 379 8.76 -2.19 13.60
CA LEU A 379 10.11 -2.08 14.16
C LEU A 379 10.11 -1.48 15.57
N GLU A 380 9.34 -0.42 15.81
CA GLU A 380 9.16 0.20 17.13
C GLU A 380 8.57 -0.77 18.17
N LEU A 381 7.73 -1.70 17.72
CA LEU A 381 7.18 -2.77 18.56
C LEU A 381 8.19 -3.89 18.87
N GLY A 382 9.32 -3.92 18.16
CA GLY A 382 10.35 -4.95 18.27
C GLY A 382 10.03 -6.21 17.45
N ILE A 383 9.12 -6.14 16.48
CA ILE A 383 8.88 -7.25 15.55
C ILE A 383 10.13 -7.44 14.69
N PRO A 384 10.61 -8.69 14.50
CA PRO A 384 11.83 -8.94 13.73
C PRO A 384 11.76 -8.38 12.30
N GLU A 385 12.85 -7.77 11.84
CA GLU A 385 12.98 -7.15 10.52
C GLU A 385 12.54 -8.08 9.38
N ARG A 386 12.90 -9.36 9.45
CA ARG A 386 12.52 -10.40 8.48
C ARG A 386 11.00 -10.58 8.32
N LEU A 387 10.22 -10.29 9.39
CA LEU A 387 8.76 -10.33 9.33
C LEU A 387 8.20 -9.00 8.81
N VAL A 388 8.74 -7.87 9.28
CA VAL A 388 8.31 -6.51 8.90
C VAL A 388 8.55 -6.22 7.42
N PHE A 389 9.69 -6.66 6.87
CA PHE A 389 10.04 -6.47 5.45
C PHE A 389 9.77 -7.69 4.58
N ARG A 390 8.97 -8.63 5.07
CA ARG A 390 8.55 -9.80 4.30
C ARG A 390 7.94 -9.37 2.96
N GLN A 391 8.29 -10.11 1.90
CA GLN A 391 7.73 -9.94 0.57
C GLN A 391 6.20 -10.07 0.57
N PRO A 392 5.47 -9.31 -0.25
CA PRO A 392 4.03 -9.46 -0.40
C PRO A 392 3.65 -10.93 -0.65
N PHE A 393 2.54 -11.34 -0.03
CA PHE A 393 2.03 -12.69 -0.18
C PHE A 393 0.51 -12.61 -0.34
N PRO A 394 -0.05 -13.25 -1.37
CA PRO A 394 -1.47 -13.15 -1.64
C PRO A 394 -2.29 -13.87 -0.57
N GLY A 395 -3.51 -13.39 -0.32
CA GLY A 395 -4.41 -14.03 0.65
C GLY A 395 -4.63 -15.53 0.43
N PRO A 396 -4.82 -16.01 -0.83
CA PRO A 396 -4.91 -17.45 -1.12
C PRO A 396 -3.59 -18.22 -0.98
N GLY A 397 -2.50 -17.58 -0.59
CA GLY A 397 -1.20 -18.21 -0.42
C GLY A 397 -0.65 -18.79 -1.73
N LEU A 398 0.01 -19.94 -1.62
CA LEU A 398 0.58 -20.65 -2.76
C LEU A 398 -0.51 -21.24 -3.70
N GLY A 399 -1.78 -21.23 -3.31
CA GLY A 399 -2.88 -21.71 -4.15
C GLY A 399 -2.97 -21.01 -5.50
N VAL A 400 -2.61 -19.73 -5.59
CA VAL A 400 -2.58 -18.94 -6.84
C VAL A 400 -1.19 -18.92 -7.51
N ARG A 401 -0.23 -19.65 -6.97
CA ARG A 401 1.10 -19.88 -7.56
C ARG A 401 1.26 -21.30 -8.07
N ILE A 402 0.19 -22.09 -8.06
CA ILE A 402 0.10 -23.45 -8.61
C ILE A 402 -0.98 -23.43 -9.69
N ILE A 403 -0.57 -23.43 -10.96
CA ILE A 403 -1.51 -23.46 -12.07
C ILE A 403 -2.25 -24.81 -12.08
N GLY A 404 -3.59 -24.74 -12.12
CA GLY A 404 -4.44 -25.90 -12.08
C GLY A 404 -4.68 -26.44 -10.67
N GLU A 405 -4.90 -27.74 -10.53
CA GLU A 405 -5.22 -28.38 -9.24
C GLU A 405 -4.11 -28.24 -8.20
N VAL A 406 -4.50 -27.91 -6.98
CA VAL A 406 -3.59 -27.79 -5.82
C VAL A 406 -3.52 -29.14 -5.09
N THR A 407 -2.32 -29.68 -4.94
CA THR A 407 -2.06 -30.91 -4.16
C THR A 407 -0.92 -30.68 -3.17
N ALA A 408 -0.86 -31.48 -2.11
CA ALA A 408 0.22 -31.43 -1.14
C ALA A 408 1.62 -31.58 -1.78
N GLU A 409 1.75 -32.44 -2.81
CA GLU A 409 3.00 -32.60 -3.55
C GLU A 409 3.40 -31.33 -4.29
N LYS A 410 2.46 -30.71 -5.03
CA LYS A 410 2.71 -29.47 -5.78
C LYS A 410 3.04 -28.30 -4.86
N VAL A 411 2.33 -28.21 -3.73
CA VAL A 411 2.64 -27.20 -2.70
C VAL A 411 4.06 -27.35 -2.17
N ARG A 412 4.50 -28.58 -1.82
CA ARG A 412 5.87 -28.84 -1.39
C ARG A 412 6.91 -28.40 -2.43
N ILE A 413 6.65 -28.72 -3.71
CA ILE A 413 7.54 -28.31 -4.80
C ILE A 413 7.68 -26.79 -4.85
N VAL A 414 6.56 -26.04 -4.78
CA VAL A 414 6.60 -24.58 -4.80
C VAL A 414 7.27 -24.02 -3.56
N GLN A 415 6.98 -24.57 -2.37
CA GLN A 415 7.62 -24.17 -1.12
C GLN A 415 9.13 -24.30 -1.17
N ASP A 416 9.64 -25.42 -1.65
CA ASP A 416 11.07 -25.68 -1.74
C ASP A 416 11.73 -24.79 -2.81
N ALA A 417 11.13 -24.66 -4.00
CA ALA A 417 11.66 -23.83 -5.07
C ALA A 417 11.64 -22.34 -4.70
N ASP A 418 10.55 -21.85 -4.10
CA ASP A 418 10.42 -20.46 -3.64
C ASP A 418 11.43 -20.12 -2.53
N ALA A 419 11.65 -21.05 -1.59
CA ALA A 419 12.63 -20.86 -0.53
C ALA A 419 14.05 -20.71 -1.10
N ILE A 420 14.45 -21.57 -2.04
CA ILE A 420 15.75 -21.49 -2.72
C ILE A 420 15.86 -20.17 -3.49
N TYR A 421 14.82 -19.80 -4.24
CA TYR A 421 14.82 -18.58 -5.04
C TYR A 421 14.99 -17.33 -4.16
N ARG A 422 14.22 -17.22 -3.09
CA ARG A 422 14.33 -16.11 -2.14
C ARG A 422 15.71 -16.04 -1.49
N GLU A 423 16.25 -17.18 -1.06
CA GLU A 423 17.58 -17.24 -0.46
C GLU A 423 18.68 -16.74 -1.43
N GLU A 424 18.65 -17.14 -2.70
CA GLU A 424 19.65 -16.70 -3.68
C GLU A 424 19.49 -15.20 -4.05
N ILE A 425 18.26 -14.66 -4.07
CA ILE A 425 18.03 -13.22 -4.23
C ILE A 425 18.60 -12.43 -3.05
N GLU A 426 18.36 -12.90 -1.82
CA GLU A 426 18.89 -12.29 -0.60
C GLU A 426 20.42 -12.35 -0.56
N ASN A 427 21.00 -13.50 -0.87
CA ASN A 427 22.47 -13.68 -0.95
C ASN A 427 23.13 -12.79 -2.01
N ALA A 428 22.41 -12.44 -3.05
CA ALA A 428 22.87 -11.52 -4.08
C ALA A 428 22.64 -10.04 -3.71
N GLY A 429 22.00 -9.73 -2.58
CA GLY A 429 21.69 -8.37 -2.13
C GLY A 429 20.61 -7.67 -2.98
N LEU A 430 19.78 -8.44 -3.70
CA LEU A 430 18.74 -7.94 -4.59
C LEU A 430 17.36 -7.79 -3.92
N ASP A 431 17.21 -8.34 -2.71
CA ASP A 431 15.96 -8.36 -1.93
C ASP A 431 15.40 -6.96 -1.63
N LYS A 432 16.27 -5.95 -1.54
CA LYS A 432 15.89 -4.55 -1.27
C LYS A 432 15.59 -3.74 -2.53
N THR A 433 15.97 -4.24 -3.70
CA THR A 433 15.80 -3.53 -4.98
C THR A 433 14.67 -4.09 -5.82
N ILE A 434 14.34 -5.37 -5.67
CA ILE A 434 13.25 -6.02 -6.39
C ILE A 434 11.96 -5.91 -5.57
N GLY A 435 10.89 -5.37 -6.19
CA GLY A 435 9.62 -5.11 -5.52
C GLY A 435 8.90 -6.37 -5.06
N GLN A 436 8.85 -7.40 -5.91
CA GLN A 436 8.28 -8.72 -5.57
C GLN A 436 8.93 -9.81 -6.40
N TYR A 437 9.21 -10.95 -5.76
CA TYR A 437 9.77 -12.14 -6.42
C TYR A 437 9.29 -13.42 -5.76
N PHE A 438 9.03 -14.46 -6.56
CA PHE A 438 8.53 -15.75 -6.11
C PHE A 438 8.70 -16.83 -7.18
N ALA A 439 8.54 -18.09 -6.78
CA ALA A 439 8.41 -19.24 -7.66
C ALA A 439 6.94 -19.66 -7.81
N ALA A 440 6.56 -20.08 -9.02
CA ALA A 440 5.25 -20.63 -9.32
C ALA A 440 5.39 -21.98 -10.04
N LEU A 441 4.47 -22.90 -9.79
CA LEU A 441 4.44 -24.18 -10.48
C LEU A 441 3.51 -24.09 -11.70
N THR A 442 4.09 -24.24 -12.86
CA THR A 442 3.31 -24.45 -14.08
C THR A 442 2.69 -25.85 -14.06
N ASN A 443 1.59 -26.06 -14.75
CA ASN A 443 1.07 -27.42 -14.92
C ASN A 443 1.77 -28.17 -16.06
N MET A 444 2.82 -27.57 -16.63
CA MET A 444 3.62 -28.14 -17.71
C MET A 444 4.56 -29.20 -17.17
N ARG A 445 4.57 -30.35 -17.83
CA ARG A 445 5.60 -31.39 -17.65
C ARG A 445 6.45 -31.50 -18.89
N SER A 446 7.71 -31.81 -18.71
CA SER A 446 8.65 -32.00 -19.82
C SER A 446 9.57 -33.19 -19.60
N VAL A 447 10.10 -33.71 -20.71
CA VAL A 447 11.11 -34.76 -20.67
C VAL A 447 12.44 -34.15 -20.23
N GLY A 448 13.09 -34.78 -19.28
CA GLY A 448 14.44 -34.51 -18.83
C GLY A 448 15.29 -35.78 -18.85
N VAL A 449 16.59 -35.62 -18.67
CA VAL A 449 17.56 -36.71 -18.45
C VAL A 449 18.32 -36.38 -17.19
N MET A 450 18.21 -37.23 -16.19
CA MET A 450 18.87 -37.06 -14.89
C MET A 450 19.47 -38.40 -14.47
N GLY A 451 20.80 -38.45 -14.29
CA GLY A 451 21.50 -39.66 -13.90
C GLY A 451 21.29 -40.82 -14.88
N ASP A 452 21.36 -40.56 -16.20
CA ASP A 452 21.14 -41.51 -17.31
C ASP A 452 19.72 -42.07 -17.45
N GLU A 453 18.77 -41.57 -16.61
CA GLU A 453 17.37 -41.93 -16.71
C GLU A 453 16.52 -40.79 -17.33
N ARG A 454 15.48 -41.15 -18.08
CA ARG A 454 14.50 -40.18 -18.55
C ARG A 454 13.53 -39.84 -17.42
N THR A 455 13.34 -38.55 -17.20
CA THR A 455 12.33 -38.02 -16.27
C THR A 455 11.20 -37.36 -17.05
N TYR A 456 10.03 -37.25 -16.42
CA TYR A 456 8.89 -36.49 -16.92
C TYR A 456 8.29 -35.69 -15.79
N ASP A 457 8.92 -34.55 -15.52
CA ASP A 457 8.70 -33.75 -14.31
C ASP A 457 8.18 -32.35 -14.64
N TYR A 458 7.83 -31.60 -13.60
CA TYR A 458 7.27 -30.27 -13.71
C TYR A 458 8.31 -29.20 -14.11
N ALA A 459 7.77 -28.13 -14.72
CA ALA A 459 8.49 -26.89 -14.92
C ALA A 459 8.06 -25.87 -13.88
N VAL A 460 9.04 -25.21 -13.25
CA VAL A 460 8.85 -24.08 -12.33
C VAL A 460 9.13 -22.79 -13.08
N ALA A 461 8.27 -21.80 -12.89
CA ALA A 461 8.46 -20.43 -13.36
C ALA A 461 8.96 -19.55 -12.21
N LEU A 462 10.01 -18.80 -12.45
CA LEU A 462 10.49 -17.74 -11.56
C LEU A 462 9.91 -16.41 -12.03
N ARG A 463 9.36 -15.64 -11.11
CA ARG A 463 8.82 -14.30 -11.34
C ARG A 463 9.55 -13.31 -10.47
N ALA A 464 9.99 -12.19 -11.03
CA ALA A 464 10.45 -11.04 -10.28
C ALA A 464 10.03 -9.76 -11.00
N VAL A 465 9.52 -8.79 -10.25
CA VAL A 465 9.03 -7.53 -10.82
C VAL A 465 9.45 -6.32 -9.99
N ASN A 466 9.70 -5.22 -10.69
CA ASN A 466 9.80 -3.89 -10.12
C ASN A 466 8.48 -3.16 -10.32
N THR A 467 7.97 -2.59 -9.25
CA THR A 467 6.70 -1.86 -9.25
C THR A 467 6.72 -0.78 -8.17
N ILE A 468 5.98 0.29 -8.39
CA ILE A 468 5.82 1.38 -7.42
C ILE A 468 4.46 1.27 -6.72
N ASP A 469 3.42 0.94 -7.47
CA ASP A 469 2.02 1.01 -7.03
C ASP A 469 1.24 -0.28 -7.26
N PHE A 470 1.88 -1.33 -7.75
CA PHE A 470 1.28 -2.60 -8.17
C PHE A 470 0.24 -2.49 -9.31
N MET A 471 -0.03 -1.28 -9.81
CA MET A 471 -0.87 -1.06 -11.00
C MET A 471 -0.12 -1.44 -12.27
N THR A 472 1.14 -1.02 -12.35
CA THR A 472 2.08 -1.37 -13.40
C THR A 472 3.30 -2.07 -12.81
N ALA A 473 3.89 -2.97 -13.56
CA ALA A 473 5.12 -3.66 -13.17
C ALA A 473 5.95 -4.06 -14.38
N GLU A 474 7.26 -4.00 -14.23
CA GLU A 474 8.22 -4.47 -15.22
C GLU A 474 8.97 -5.69 -14.65
N ALA A 475 9.35 -6.63 -15.51
CA ALA A 475 10.19 -7.75 -15.07
C ALA A 475 11.53 -7.20 -14.55
N ALA A 476 11.97 -7.67 -13.38
CA ALA A 476 13.25 -7.27 -12.83
C ALA A 476 14.40 -7.93 -13.58
N GLU A 477 15.48 -7.18 -13.80
CA GLU A 477 16.72 -7.74 -14.35
C GLU A 477 17.48 -8.46 -13.25
N ILE A 478 17.51 -9.79 -13.29
CA ILE A 478 18.32 -10.61 -12.38
C ILE A 478 19.58 -11.05 -13.11
N PRO A 479 20.78 -10.89 -12.51
CA PRO A 479 22.01 -11.37 -13.09
C PRO A 479 21.91 -12.87 -13.44
N TYR A 480 22.36 -13.22 -14.64
CA TYR A 480 22.26 -14.60 -15.14
C TYR A 480 22.96 -15.61 -14.24
N GLU A 481 24.03 -15.22 -13.57
CA GLU A 481 24.73 -16.05 -12.59
C GLU A 481 23.86 -16.40 -11.38
N VAL A 482 22.99 -15.50 -10.93
CA VAL A 482 22.03 -15.75 -9.84
C VAL A 482 20.97 -16.72 -10.33
N LEU A 483 20.38 -16.49 -11.51
CA LEU A 483 19.41 -17.40 -12.13
C LEU A 483 19.99 -18.81 -12.31
N ASN A 484 21.26 -18.92 -12.72
CA ASN A 484 21.94 -20.22 -12.85
C ASN A 484 22.11 -20.93 -11.50
N LYS A 485 22.42 -20.21 -10.43
CA LYS A 485 22.48 -20.80 -9.08
C LYS A 485 21.12 -21.31 -8.65
N VAL A 486 20.07 -20.50 -8.81
CA VAL A 486 18.69 -20.90 -8.51
C VAL A 486 18.31 -22.15 -9.31
N MET A 487 18.52 -22.14 -10.62
CA MET A 487 18.25 -23.29 -11.50
C MET A 487 18.99 -24.54 -11.01
N SER A 488 20.29 -24.43 -10.77
CA SER A 488 21.10 -25.56 -10.34
C SER A 488 20.61 -26.14 -8.99
N ARG A 489 20.31 -25.27 -8.03
CA ARG A 489 19.81 -25.70 -6.71
C ARG A 489 18.42 -26.31 -6.81
N VAL A 490 17.48 -25.68 -7.52
CA VAL A 490 16.10 -26.19 -7.64
C VAL A 490 16.10 -27.56 -8.31
N ILE A 491 16.84 -27.76 -9.40
CA ILE A 491 16.92 -29.04 -10.09
C ILE A 491 17.54 -30.15 -9.21
N ASN A 492 18.52 -29.80 -8.38
CA ASN A 492 19.20 -30.80 -7.54
C ASN A 492 18.52 -31.05 -6.19
N GLU A 493 17.89 -30.03 -5.61
CA GLU A 493 17.33 -30.10 -4.25
C GLU A 493 15.81 -30.37 -4.25
N VAL A 494 15.06 -30.00 -5.32
CA VAL A 494 13.60 -30.12 -5.40
C VAL A 494 13.19 -31.29 -6.29
N ARG A 495 12.71 -32.37 -5.69
CA ARG A 495 12.24 -33.54 -6.45
C ARG A 495 10.98 -33.21 -7.24
N GLY A 496 10.91 -33.70 -8.49
CA GLY A 496 9.78 -33.54 -9.39
C GLY A 496 9.85 -32.29 -10.27
N VAL A 497 11.02 -31.65 -10.34
CA VAL A 497 11.31 -30.49 -11.22
C VAL A 497 12.51 -30.81 -12.10
N ASN A 498 12.34 -30.61 -13.41
CA ASN A 498 13.42 -30.78 -14.38
C ASN A 498 13.61 -29.57 -15.32
N ARG A 499 12.85 -28.48 -15.10
CA ARG A 499 12.91 -27.30 -15.96
C ARG A 499 12.56 -26.02 -15.19
N ILE A 500 13.28 -24.94 -15.50
CA ILE A 500 13.05 -23.62 -14.92
C ILE A 500 12.84 -22.61 -16.04
N PHE A 501 11.84 -21.74 -15.88
CA PHE A 501 11.60 -20.57 -16.72
C PHE A 501 11.74 -19.29 -15.91
N TYR A 502 12.05 -18.20 -16.57
CA TYR A 502 11.95 -16.84 -16.01
C TYR A 502 10.93 -16.04 -16.80
N ASP A 503 9.92 -15.50 -16.13
CA ASP A 503 8.84 -14.72 -16.75
C ASP A 503 9.26 -13.26 -16.95
N LEU A 504 9.37 -12.85 -18.22
CA LEU A 504 9.74 -11.51 -18.65
C LEU A 504 8.54 -10.57 -18.88
N THR A 505 7.32 -11.03 -18.62
CA THR A 505 6.10 -10.29 -18.98
C THR A 505 5.88 -9.11 -18.04
N SER A 506 5.64 -7.93 -18.61
CA SER A 506 5.24 -6.74 -17.84
C SER A 506 3.75 -6.79 -17.43
N LYS A 507 3.37 -5.95 -16.49
CA LYS A 507 1.97 -5.68 -16.17
C LYS A 507 1.63 -4.23 -16.57
N PRO A 508 0.67 -3.97 -17.48
CA PRO A 508 0.06 -4.94 -18.39
C PRO A 508 1.06 -5.48 -19.43
N PRO A 509 0.77 -6.55 -20.23
CA PRO A 509 -0.50 -7.27 -20.33
C PRO A 509 -0.68 -8.40 -19.29
N GLY A 510 0.40 -8.87 -18.67
CA GLY A 510 0.32 -9.89 -17.63
C GLY A 510 -0.16 -9.33 -16.29
N THR A 511 -0.34 -10.22 -15.32
CA THR A 511 -0.49 -9.89 -13.90
C THR A 511 0.82 -10.15 -13.16
N ILE A 512 0.92 -9.77 -11.89
CA ILE A 512 2.09 -10.13 -11.07
C ILE A 512 1.98 -11.60 -10.65
N GLU A 513 0.88 -11.99 -9.99
CA GLU A 513 0.59 -13.38 -9.66
C GLU A 513 0.11 -14.15 -10.90
N PHE A 514 0.23 -15.48 -10.90
CA PHE A 514 -0.13 -16.33 -12.06
C PHE A 514 -1.62 -16.66 -12.12
N GLU A 515 -2.31 -16.70 -10.97
CA GLU A 515 -3.76 -16.92 -10.88
C GLU A 515 -4.45 -15.98 -9.88
#